data_64eb73f140fd272fc6d72285b2186b0b
#
_entry.id   64eb73f140fd272fc6d72285b2186b0b
#
_cell.length_a   1.000
_cell.length_b   1.000
_cell.length_c   1.000
_cell.angle_alpha   90.00
_cell.angle_beta   90.00
_cell.angle_gamma   90.00
#
_symmetry.space_group_name_H-M   'P 1'
#
loop_
_entity.id
_entity.type
_entity.pdbx_description
1 polymer ?
#
loop_
_entity_poly.entity_id
_entity_poly.type
_entity_poly.pdbx_seq_one_letter_code
_entity_poly.pdbx_strand_id
1 'polypeptide(L)'
;MSIAAQARPFASAGTRIRPRIRTTETALLALVAVTLLVGAASLGATQRLIEAGKAGESLASLDFGAPDPVALVVYLGTIGLVHVAFILAGRRIDQVLLPAVALLGGIGLLLMQRLPQDLVEQEFAGLVLGLGQLQAMWLLIAIAVIGALALGVRSDAWLRNYKYTWAAAGIGLLLLTFVFGSEVNGARLTLSIGPISGQPSELLKVILVVFLAGYLSENRSLLAEESTRLGPLRLPPIPYLAPMGVMWAIALGIVVVQRDLGAALLFFAVFLAMLYVATGRLSYVVGGLILFIAGAFVLYHLFGHVQQRVDNWLDPWADPSGAGFQVVQALYALGRGGLLGMGLGAGLPTIGGRLPVPAVHTDYPLAALGEELGLIGLLAILGLYLVVVERGLRIAAAAHDDFRSILAAGLALVMGIQAFIIAAGNLKLIPLTGITLPLISYGGSSLLANAIVVGLLLALSDRGAGAPAPPRRRRGPIARLRRARA
;
A
#
# COMPACT_ATOMS: atom_id res chain seq x y z
N MET A 1 -51.90 -1.73 47.21
CA MET A 1 -50.50 -2.03 47.60
C MET A 1 -49.60 -1.72 46.40
N SER A 2 -48.89 -0.64 46.54
CA SER A 2 -48.04 -0.04 45.50
C SER A 2 -46.72 -0.79 45.34
N ILE A 3 -46.42 -1.27 44.12
CA ILE A 3 -45.07 -1.77 43.77
C ILE A 3 -44.36 -0.62 43.06
N ALA A 4 -43.63 0.17 43.84
CA ALA A 4 -42.68 1.15 43.30
C ALA A 4 -41.46 0.41 42.80
N ALA A 5 -41.36 0.23 41.48
CA ALA A 5 -40.14 -0.24 40.82
C ALA A 5 -39.08 0.85 40.93
N GLN A 6 -38.07 0.66 41.76
CA GLN A 6 -36.89 1.51 41.86
C GLN A 6 -36.10 1.39 40.53
N ALA A 7 -36.27 2.37 39.66
CA ALA A 7 -35.38 2.63 38.52
C ALA A 7 -34.01 3.03 39.09
N ARG A 8 -33.08 2.08 39.09
CA ARG A 8 -31.66 2.40 39.33
C ARG A 8 -31.15 3.19 38.13
N PRO A 9 -30.57 4.40 38.32
CA PRO A 9 -30.00 5.14 37.24
C PRO A 9 -28.87 4.27 36.62
N PHE A 10 -28.92 4.09 35.29
CA PHE A 10 -27.78 3.57 34.52
C PHE A 10 -26.62 4.54 34.73
N ALA A 11 -25.76 4.26 35.69
CA ALA A 11 -24.45 4.89 35.75
C ALA A 11 -23.73 4.52 34.45
N SER A 12 -23.64 5.48 33.54
CA SER A 12 -22.72 5.43 32.42
C SER A 12 -21.33 5.24 33.02
N ALA A 13 -20.83 4.01 32.99
CA ALA A 13 -19.46 3.75 33.32
C ALA A 13 -18.63 4.43 32.23
N GLY A 14 -18.30 5.70 32.47
CA GLY A 14 -17.31 6.42 31.69
C GLY A 14 -16.05 5.57 31.69
N THR A 15 -15.77 4.92 30.58
CA THR A 15 -14.53 4.19 30.37
C THR A 15 -13.40 5.22 30.50
N ARG A 16 -12.80 5.32 31.70
CA ARG A 16 -11.61 6.15 31.90
C ARG A 16 -10.54 5.63 30.94
N ILE A 17 -10.29 6.39 29.89
CA ILE A 17 -9.19 6.15 28.96
C ILE A 17 -7.93 6.26 29.78
N ARG A 18 -7.19 5.14 29.94
CA ARG A 18 -5.90 5.14 30.63
C ARG A 18 -4.82 5.19 29.59
N PRO A 19 -3.95 6.22 29.57
CA PRO A 19 -2.78 6.27 28.70
C PRO A 19 -1.97 4.97 28.83
N ARG A 20 -1.46 4.48 27.71
CA ARG A 20 -0.67 3.25 27.70
C ARG A 20 0.67 3.48 27.04
N ILE A 21 1.75 3.29 27.78
CA ILE A 21 3.10 3.38 27.26
C ILE A 21 3.31 2.29 26.19
N ARG A 22 3.88 2.67 25.05
CA ARG A 22 4.12 1.83 23.86
C ARG A 22 5.63 1.73 23.61
N THR A 23 6.35 1.05 24.51
CA THR A 23 7.82 1.05 24.52
C THR A 23 8.45 0.53 23.25
N THR A 24 7.92 -0.54 22.66
CA THR A 24 8.42 -1.11 21.40
C THR A 24 8.28 -0.13 20.24
N GLU A 25 7.11 0.52 20.11
CA GLU A 25 6.87 1.50 19.05
C GLU A 25 7.78 2.72 19.23
N THR A 26 7.93 3.21 20.46
CA THR A 26 8.83 4.35 20.74
C THR A 26 10.27 4.02 20.36
N ALA A 27 10.78 2.84 20.73
CA ALA A 27 12.14 2.42 20.40
C ALA A 27 12.34 2.28 18.88
N LEU A 28 11.37 1.69 18.16
CA LEU A 28 11.42 1.56 16.72
C LEU A 28 11.31 2.92 16.01
N LEU A 29 10.46 3.84 16.48
CA LEU A 29 10.37 5.19 15.94
C LEU A 29 11.65 6.01 16.18
N ALA A 30 12.30 5.82 17.33
CA ALA A 30 13.60 6.44 17.58
C ALA A 30 14.66 5.90 16.59
N LEU A 31 14.67 4.59 16.33
CA LEU A 31 15.55 3.99 15.31
C LEU A 31 15.25 4.55 13.92
N VAL A 32 13.97 4.66 13.52
CA VAL A 32 13.55 5.29 12.25
C VAL A 32 14.07 6.72 12.15
N ALA A 33 13.90 7.52 13.20
CA ALA A 33 14.35 8.91 13.21
C ALA A 33 15.88 8.99 13.01
N VAL A 34 16.65 8.17 13.74
CA VAL A 34 18.13 8.12 13.60
C VAL A 34 18.50 7.71 12.17
N THR A 35 17.88 6.68 11.61
CA THR A 35 18.18 6.19 10.27
C THR A 35 17.91 7.26 9.20
N LEU A 36 16.78 7.96 9.29
CA LEU A 36 16.43 9.01 8.33
C LEU A 36 17.31 10.26 8.49
N LEU A 37 17.67 10.64 9.72
CA LEU A 37 18.58 11.76 9.95
C LEU A 37 19.99 11.46 9.44
N VAL A 38 20.50 10.24 9.64
CA VAL A 38 21.77 9.80 9.08
C VAL A 38 21.71 9.78 7.55
N GLY A 39 20.61 9.28 6.97
CA GLY A 39 20.38 9.32 5.53
C GLY A 39 20.40 10.75 4.96
N ALA A 40 19.68 11.67 5.60
CA ALA A 40 19.65 13.08 5.19
C ALA A 40 21.02 13.75 5.33
N ALA A 41 21.75 13.47 6.40
CA ALA A 41 23.10 13.99 6.61
C ALA A 41 24.08 13.46 5.54
N SER A 42 23.98 12.17 5.19
CA SER A 42 24.77 11.55 4.10
C SER A 42 24.48 12.20 2.76
N LEU A 43 23.20 12.39 2.41
CA LEU A 43 22.81 13.09 1.17
C LEU A 43 23.36 14.53 1.13
N GLY A 44 23.21 15.29 2.21
CA GLY A 44 23.75 16.65 2.30
C GLY A 44 25.28 16.72 2.20
N ALA A 45 26.00 15.73 2.75
CA ALA A 45 27.45 15.64 2.62
C ALA A 45 27.86 15.34 1.17
N THR A 46 27.20 14.40 0.51
CA THR A 46 27.47 14.04 -0.89
C THR A 46 27.23 15.23 -1.83
N GLN A 47 26.16 15.99 -1.64
CA GLN A 47 25.88 17.19 -2.43
C GLN A 47 26.96 18.26 -2.29
N ARG A 48 27.42 18.53 -1.06
CA ARG A 48 28.53 19.49 -0.82
C ARG A 48 29.83 19.06 -1.51
N LEU A 49 30.11 17.76 -1.53
CA LEU A 49 31.29 17.23 -2.24
C LEU A 49 31.17 17.37 -3.76
N ILE A 50 29.95 17.13 -4.31
CA ILE A 50 29.68 17.34 -5.73
C ILE A 50 29.82 18.83 -6.11
N GLU A 51 29.27 19.75 -5.30
CA GLU A 51 29.38 21.19 -5.51
C GLU A 51 30.83 21.67 -5.41
N ALA A 52 31.59 21.20 -4.44
CA ALA A 52 33.01 21.51 -4.30
C ALA A 52 33.85 21.01 -5.47
N GLY A 53 33.53 19.83 -6.02
CA GLY A 53 34.18 19.28 -7.22
C GLY A 53 33.84 20.04 -8.51
N LYS A 54 32.65 20.67 -8.58
CA LYS A 54 32.19 21.45 -9.74
C LYS A 54 32.79 22.85 -9.83
N ALA A 55 33.40 23.37 -8.78
CA ALA A 55 34.02 24.71 -8.78
C ALA A 55 35.14 24.87 -9.84
N GLY A 56 35.52 23.82 -10.56
CA GLY A 56 36.50 23.81 -11.66
C GLY A 56 35.94 23.45 -13.05
N GLU A 57 34.72 22.97 -13.20
CA GLU A 57 34.17 22.52 -14.48
C GLU A 57 32.78 23.09 -14.76
N SER A 58 32.58 23.64 -15.98
CA SER A 58 31.26 24.08 -16.46
C SER A 58 30.38 22.88 -16.83
N LEU A 59 29.99 22.06 -15.85
CA LEU A 59 28.97 21.05 -16.04
C LEU A 59 27.62 21.73 -15.95
N ALA A 60 26.85 21.74 -17.05
CA ALA A 60 25.43 22.03 -17.06
C ALA A 60 24.74 21.07 -16.10
N SER A 61 24.63 21.44 -14.85
CA SER A 61 24.11 20.58 -13.79
C SER A 61 22.62 20.74 -13.69
N LEU A 62 21.90 19.63 -13.75
CA LEU A 62 20.60 19.56 -13.10
C LEU A 62 20.81 19.98 -11.63
N ASP A 63 20.00 20.90 -11.17
CA ASP A 63 20.01 21.33 -9.78
C ASP A 63 19.33 20.23 -8.95
N PHE A 64 20.14 19.29 -8.46
CA PHE A 64 19.64 18.25 -7.56
C PHE A 64 19.25 18.91 -6.25
N GLY A 65 17.98 18.76 -5.88
CA GLY A 65 17.45 19.31 -4.64
C GLY A 65 18.26 18.86 -3.42
N ALA A 66 18.53 19.80 -2.52
CA ALA A 66 19.09 19.48 -1.21
C ALA A 66 18.01 18.88 -0.30
N PRO A 67 18.35 17.92 0.59
CA PRO A 67 17.37 17.44 1.55
C PRO A 67 16.91 18.58 2.42
N ASP A 68 15.59 18.84 2.40
CA ASP A 68 14.99 19.89 3.24
C ASP A 68 14.86 19.36 4.68
N PRO A 69 15.67 19.88 5.63
CA PRO A 69 15.62 19.43 7.00
C PRO A 69 14.28 19.78 7.66
N VAL A 70 13.61 20.85 7.24
CA VAL A 70 12.32 21.25 7.78
C VAL A 70 11.26 20.22 7.42
N ALA A 71 11.20 19.79 6.15
CA ALA A 71 10.26 18.76 5.71
C ALA A 71 10.46 17.44 6.47
N LEU A 72 11.71 17.03 6.70
CA LEU A 72 12.02 15.82 7.47
C LEU A 72 11.61 15.95 8.94
N VAL A 73 11.89 17.08 9.58
CA VAL A 73 11.51 17.35 10.98
C VAL A 73 9.99 17.38 11.13
N VAL A 74 9.27 18.03 10.22
CA VAL A 74 7.80 18.07 10.23
C VAL A 74 7.23 16.67 10.01
N TYR A 75 7.81 15.88 9.11
CA TYR A 75 7.43 14.49 8.89
C TYR A 75 7.57 13.64 10.17
N LEU A 76 8.74 13.65 10.80
CA LEU A 76 9.00 12.91 12.04
C LEU A 76 8.12 13.44 13.21
N GLY A 77 7.90 14.75 13.27
CA GLY A 77 7.01 15.38 14.26
C GLY A 77 5.57 14.91 14.11
N THR A 78 5.07 14.81 12.88
CA THR A 78 3.70 14.32 12.60
C THR A 78 3.53 12.85 13.00
N ILE A 79 4.52 12.00 12.73
CA ILE A 79 4.54 10.62 13.21
C ILE A 79 4.55 10.57 14.75
N GLY A 80 5.38 11.41 15.38
CA GLY A 80 5.42 11.56 16.83
C GLY A 80 4.06 11.97 17.42
N LEU A 81 3.34 12.89 16.79
CA LEU A 81 2.00 13.29 17.20
C LEU A 81 1.00 12.14 17.12
N VAL A 82 1.01 11.35 16.03
CA VAL A 82 0.16 10.17 15.90
C VAL A 82 0.50 9.13 16.96
N HIS A 83 1.79 8.88 17.23
CA HIS A 83 2.25 7.99 18.29
C HIS A 83 1.74 8.44 19.68
N VAL A 84 1.88 9.72 20.02
CA VAL A 84 1.35 10.30 21.26
C VAL A 84 -0.16 10.17 21.34
N ALA A 85 -0.88 10.40 20.24
CA ALA A 85 -2.33 10.21 20.17
C ALA A 85 -2.72 8.76 20.47
N PHE A 86 -1.97 7.76 19.98
CA PHE A 86 -2.18 6.35 20.31
C PHE A 86 -1.95 6.04 21.78
N ILE A 87 -0.92 6.61 22.41
CA ILE A 87 -0.64 6.49 23.86
C ILE A 87 -1.83 7.07 24.66
N LEU A 88 -2.24 8.30 24.33
CA LEU A 88 -3.30 9.00 25.04
C LEU A 88 -4.67 8.30 24.88
N ALA A 89 -4.95 7.76 23.71
CA ALA A 89 -6.16 6.98 23.46
C ALA A 89 -6.17 5.61 24.11
N GLY A 90 -5.06 5.14 24.66
CA GLY A 90 -4.94 3.84 25.35
C GLY A 90 -5.20 2.63 24.46
N ARG A 91 -5.05 2.77 23.13
CA ARG A 91 -5.33 1.74 22.14
C ARG A 91 -4.33 0.58 22.19
N ARG A 92 -4.82 -0.64 21.94
CA ARG A 92 -4.01 -1.89 21.90
C ARG A 92 -3.68 -2.31 20.47
N ILE A 93 -3.33 -1.34 19.65
CA ILE A 93 -2.97 -1.55 18.24
C ILE A 93 -1.54 -2.06 18.11
N ASP A 94 -1.22 -2.61 16.92
CA ASP A 94 0.11 -3.11 16.58
C ASP A 94 1.18 -2.00 16.75
N GLN A 95 2.37 -2.38 17.24
CA GLN A 95 3.46 -1.44 17.55
C GLN A 95 4.56 -1.42 16.48
N VAL A 96 4.48 -2.28 15.45
CA VAL A 96 5.52 -2.42 14.43
C VAL A 96 5.09 -1.78 13.11
N LEU A 97 3.79 -1.79 12.80
CA LEU A 97 3.29 -1.28 11.52
C LEU A 97 3.60 0.20 11.31
N LEU A 98 3.33 1.07 12.30
CA LEU A 98 3.59 2.50 12.17
C LEU A 98 5.08 2.81 11.94
N PRO A 99 6.04 2.27 12.72
CA PRO A 99 7.47 2.46 12.45
C PRO A 99 7.92 1.95 11.07
N ALA A 100 7.46 0.78 10.63
CA ALA A 100 7.83 0.22 9.33
C ALA A 100 7.35 1.12 8.17
N VAL A 101 6.11 1.59 8.24
CA VAL A 101 5.51 2.53 7.28
C VAL A 101 6.22 3.89 7.32
N ALA A 102 6.57 4.37 8.51
CA ALA A 102 7.30 5.60 8.69
C ALA A 102 8.70 5.55 8.05
N LEU A 103 9.39 4.41 8.14
CA LEU A 103 10.68 4.25 7.49
C LEU A 103 10.55 4.20 5.96
N LEU A 104 9.57 3.46 5.41
CA LEU A 104 9.32 3.40 3.96
C LEU A 104 8.98 4.78 3.41
N GLY A 105 8.07 5.52 4.05
CA GLY A 105 7.70 6.88 3.62
C GLY A 105 8.86 7.87 3.74
N GLY A 106 9.70 7.75 4.78
CA GLY A 106 10.88 8.56 4.96
C GLY A 106 11.96 8.31 3.90
N ILE A 107 12.18 7.05 3.50
CA ILE A 107 13.05 6.70 2.36
C ILE A 107 12.52 7.34 1.08
N GLY A 108 11.20 7.24 0.83
CA GLY A 108 10.55 7.89 -0.32
C GLY A 108 10.70 9.41 -0.28
N LEU A 109 10.56 10.04 0.88
CA LEU A 109 10.76 11.49 1.05
C LEU A 109 12.20 11.90 0.69
N LEU A 110 13.20 11.22 1.24
CA LEU A 110 14.61 11.52 0.94
C LEU A 110 14.93 11.33 -0.54
N LEU A 111 14.40 10.27 -1.17
CA LEU A 111 14.57 10.04 -2.60
C LEU A 111 13.96 11.18 -3.43
N MET A 112 12.72 11.60 -3.13
CA MET A 112 12.05 12.66 -3.91
C MET A 112 12.67 14.04 -3.70
N GLN A 113 13.21 14.32 -2.51
CA GLN A 113 13.96 15.56 -2.28
C GLN A 113 15.28 15.63 -3.03
N ARG A 114 15.91 14.48 -3.27
CA ARG A 114 17.16 14.38 -4.03
C ARG A 114 16.97 14.57 -5.54
N LEU A 115 15.84 14.17 -6.09
CA LEU A 115 15.56 14.29 -7.53
C LEU A 115 15.34 15.76 -7.94
N PRO A 116 15.53 16.09 -9.22
CA PRO A 116 15.21 17.45 -9.72
C PRO A 116 13.76 17.82 -9.38
N GLN A 117 13.60 19.01 -8.79
CA GLN A 117 12.30 19.42 -8.26
C GLN A 117 11.30 19.82 -9.36
N ASP A 118 11.80 20.19 -10.53
CA ASP A 118 11.06 20.52 -11.76
C ASP A 118 10.49 19.30 -12.50
N LEU A 119 10.82 18.08 -12.07
CA LEU A 119 10.19 16.86 -12.64
C LEU A 119 8.67 16.84 -12.46
N VAL A 120 8.19 17.39 -11.36
CA VAL A 120 6.76 17.55 -11.08
C VAL A 120 6.59 18.86 -10.33
N GLU A 121 5.83 19.78 -10.92
CA GLU A 121 5.43 21.03 -10.31
C GLU A 121 3.92 21.13 -10.27
N GLN A 122 3.37 21.53 -9.14
CA GLN A 122 1.93 21.80 -8.99
C GLN A 122 1.72 23.10 -8.23
N GLU A 123 0.79 23.90 -8.71
CA GLU A 123 0.39 25.13 -8.04
C GLU A 123 -0.76 24.84 -7.06
N PHE A 124 -0.50 25.13 -5.78
CA PHE A 124 -1.50 25.07 -4.71
C PHE A 124 -1.58 26.44 -4.03
N ALA A 125 -2.74 27.07 -4.06
CA ALA A 125 -3.01 28.35 -3.41
C ALA A 125 -1.98 29.46 -3.77
N GLY A 126 -1.51 29.49 -5.01
CA GLY A 126 -0.51 30.48 -5.47
C GLY A 126 0.94 30.12 -5.14
N LEU A 127 1.19 28.96 -4.55
CA LEU A 127 2.54 28.43 -4.29
C LEU A 127 2.85 27.31 -5.28
N VAL A 128 3.98 27.42 -5.98
CA VAL A 128 4.50 26.35 -6.82
C VAL A 128 5.30 25.41 -5.94
N LEU A 129 4.82 24.18 -5.82
CA LEU A 129 5.46 23.12 -5.05
C LEU A 129 6.18 22.15 -5.99
N GLY A 130 7.46 21.91 -5.74
CA GLY A 130 8.26 20.92 -6.43
C GLY A 130 8.05 19.50 -5.88
N LEU A 131 8.68 18.51 -6.55
CA LEU A 131 8.51 17.09 -6.28
C LEU A 131 8.67 16.71 -4.80
N GLY A 132 9.75 17.16 -4.14
CA GLY A 132 10.02 16.85 -2.74
C GLY A 132 9.00 17.44 -1.77
N GLN A 133 8.54 18.67 -2.04
CA GLN A 133 7.52 19.35 -1.24
C GLN A 133 6.15 18.68 -1.41
N LEU A 134 5.79 18.29 -2.63
CA LEU A 134 4.57 17.54 -2.92
C LEU A 134 4.58 16.19 -2.22
N GLN A 135 5.71 15.46 -2.27
CA GLN A 135 5.85 14.19 -1.54
C GLN A 135 5.68 14.37 -0.04
N ALA A 136 6.33 15.42 0.55
CA ALA A 136 6.17 15.73 1.96
C ALA A 136 4.71 16.01 2.31
N MET A 137 4.04 16.89 1.55
CA MET A 137 2.62 17.23 1.75
C MET A 137 1.74 15.97 1.76
N TRP A 138 1.87 15.11 0.74
CA TRP A 138 1.06 13.89 0.64
C TRP A 138 1.36 12.88 1.74
N LEU A 139 2.62 12.76 2.19
CA LEU A 139 2.99 11.91 3.31
C LEU A 139 2.40 12.42 4.64
N LEU A 140 2.38 13.73 4.87
CA LEU A 140 1.75 14.31 6.07
C LEU A 140 0.26 14.01 6.10
N ILE A 141 -0.42 14.17 4.97
CA ILE A 141 -1.85 13.81 4.84
C ILE A 141 -2.04 12.31 5.06
N ALA A 142 -1.18 11.47 4.46
CA ALA A 142 -1.22 10.02 4.63
C ALA A 142 -1.09 9.59 6.10
N ILE A 143 -0.14 10.16 6.85
CA ILE A 143 0.04 9.87 8.28
C ILE A 143 -1.17 10.35 9.09
N ALA A 144 -1.73 11.51 8.77
CA ALA A 144 -2.94 12.00 9.42
C ALA A 144 -4.14 11.05 9.16
N VAL A 145 -4.29 10.53 7.93
CA VAL A 145 -5.31 9.53 7.57
C VAL A 145 -5.09 8.23 8.32
N ILE A 146 -3.85 7.74 8.43
CA ILE A 146 -3.51 6.55 9.23
C ILE A 146 -3.95 6.74 10.68
N GLY A 147 -3.59 7.86 11.29
CA GLY A 147 -3.97 8.19 12.66
C GLY A 147 -5.49 8.29 12.85
N ALA A 148 -6.17 9.00 11.95
CA ALA A 148 -7.61 9.19 11.98
C ALA A 148 -8.37 7.86 11.87
N LEU A 149 -7.98 6.97 10.95
CA LEU A 149 -8.60 5.66 10.78
C LEU A 149 -8.30 4.73 11.96
N ALA A 150 -7.05 4.67 12.41
CA ALA A 150 -6.67 3.84 13.55
C ALA A 150 -7.38 4.23 14.84
N LEU A 151 -7.69 5.51 15.05
CA LEU A 151 -8.39 6.01 16.23
C LEU A 151 -9.92 6.03 16.05
N GLY A 152 -10.39 6.39 14.85
CA GLY A 152 -11.80 6.62 14.54
C GLY A 152 -12.59 5.35 14.27
N VAL A 153 -11.99 4.39 13.54
CA VAL A 153 -12.69 3.15 13.20
C VAL A 153 -12.75 2.23 14.41
N ARG A 154 -13.93 2.17 15.04
CA ARG A 154 -14.21 1.32 16.21
C ARG A 154 -15.02 0.08 15.87
N SER A 155 -15.70 0.09 14.75
CA SER A 155 -16.53 -1.01 14.26
C SER A 155 -16.35 -1.15 12.75
N ASP A 156 -16.22 -2.36 12.31
CA ASP A 156 -16.12 -2.76 10.91
C ASP A 156 -17.47 -3.12 10.29
N ALA A 157 -18.55 -3.03 11.08
CA ALA A 157 -19.91 -3.41 10.67
C ALA A 157 -20.37 -2.67 9.39
N TRP A 158 -20.01 -1.38 9.25
CA TRP A 158 -20.37 -0.60 8.07
C TRP A 158 -19.62 -1.07 6.80
N LEU A 159 -18.37 -1.53 6.91
CA LEU A 159 -17.64 -2.14 5.79
C LEU A 159 -18.30 -3.44 5.35
N ARG A 160 -18.69 -4.28 6.31
CA ARG A 160 -19.31 -5.57 6.06
C ARG A 160 -20.73 -5.44 5.50
N ASN A 161 -21.57 -4.60 6.11
CA ASN A 161 -23.00 -4.52 5.78
C ASN A 161 -23.24 -3.89 4.40
N TYR A 162 -22.36 -2.98 3.96
CA TYR A 162 -22.50 -2.26 2.69
C TYR A 162 -21.56 -2.77 1.58
N LYS A 163 -21.17 -4.07 1.62
CA LYS A 163 -20.21 -4.63 0.63
C LYS A 163 -20.62 -4.43 -0.83
N TYR A 164 -21.88 -4.61 -1.19
CA TYR A 164 -22.37 -4.36 -2.55
C TYR A 164 -22.40 -2.89 -2.93
N THR A 165 -22.64 -2.00 -1.97
CA THR A 165 -22.54 -0.55 -2.18
C THR A 165 -21.10 -0.16 -2.45
N TRP A 166 -20.14 -0.76 -1.73
CA TRP A 166 -18.71 -0.55 -2.00
C TRP A 166 -18.35 -1.02 -3.41
N ALA A 167 -18.79 -2.21 -3.83
CA ALA A 167 -18.55 -2.70 -5.17
C ALA A 167 -19.16 -1.80 -6.24
N ALA A 168 -20.41 -1.39 -6.07
CA ALA A 168 -21.08 -0.46 -6.98
C ALA A 168 -20.37 0.91 -7.03
N ALA A 169 -19.93 1.44 -5.89
CA ALA A 169 -19.14 2.67 -5.82
C ALA A 169 -17.80 2.53 -6.58
N GLY A 170 -17.12 1.39 -6.44
CA GLY A 170 -15.88 1.11 -7.15
C GLY A 170 -16.07 1.05 -8.67
N ILE A 171 -17.08 0.33 -9.15
CA ILE A 171 -17.42 0.27 -10.58
C ILE A 171 -17.84 1.66 -11.08
N GLY A 172 -18.66 2.38 -10.31
CA GLY A 172 -19.07 3.75 -10.65
C GLY A 172 -17.88 4.70 -10.78
N LEU A 173 -16.89 4.58 -9.88
CA LEU A 173 -15.66 5.37 -9.91
C LEU A 173 -14.83 5.07 -11.16
N LEU A 174 -14.72 3.80 -11.56
CA LEU A 174 -14.04 3.41 -12.80
C LEU A 174 -14.77 3.93 -14.05
N LEU A 175 -16.10 3.80 -14.09
CA LEU A 175 -16.91 4.32 -15.22
C LEU A 175 -16.78 5.85 -15.31
N LEU A 176 -16.79 6.55 -14.18
CA LEU A 176 -16.60 7.99 -14.11
C LEU A 176 -15.23 8.39 -14.65
N THR A 177 -14.18 7.63 -14.32
CA THR A 177 -12.83 7.83 -14.88
C THR A 177 -12.79 7.57 -16.38
N PHE A 178 -13.48 6.53 -16.84
CA PHE A 178 -13.54 6.19 -18.26
C PHE A 178 -14.19 7.30 -19.10
N VAL A 179 -15.24 7.94 -18.55
CA VAL A 179 -16.01 9.00 -19.26
C VAL A 179 -15.33 10.36 -19.13
N PHE A 180 -14.90 10.74 -17.91
CA PHE A 180 -14.43 12.09 -17.56
C PHE A 180 -12.93 12.18 -17.31
N GLY A 181 -12.20 11.06 -17.36
CA GLY A 181 -10.76 11.04 -17.10
C GLY A 181 -9.95 11.82 -18.13
N SER A 182 -8.91 12.50 -17.67
CA SER A 182 -7.91 13.12 -18.52
C SER A 182 -7.06 12.05 -19.20
N GLU A 183 -6.79 12.23 -20.50
CA GLU A 183 -5.95 11.32 -21.27
C GLU A 183 -4.48 11.72 -21.12
N VAL A 184 -3.68 10.83 -20.57
CA VAL A 184 -2.24 10.97 -20.43
C VAL A 184 -1.57 9.76 -21.07
N ASN A 185 -0.69 9.96 -22.03
CA ASN A 185 0.01 8.89 -22.78
C ASN A 185 -0.94 7.85 -23.42
N GLY A 186 -2.10 8.30 -23.92
CA GLY A 186 -3.09 7.43 -24.56
C GLY A 186 -3.93 6.58 -23.61
N ALA A 187 -3.90 6.86 -22.29
CA ALA A 187 -4.68 6.19 -21.28
C ALA A 187 -5.46 7.21 -20.41
N ARG A 188 -6.73 6.92 -20.12
CA ARG A 188 -7.58 7.74 -19.25
C ARG A 188 -7.58 7.18 -17.84
N LEU A 189 -6.57 7.55 -17.05
CA LEU A 189 -6.33 6.97 -15.73
C LEU A 189 -6.62 7.94 -14.58
N THR A 190 -6.62 9.25 -14.86
CA THR A 190 -6.70 10.28 -13.82
C THR A 190 -7.98 11.09 -13.92
N LEU A 191 -8.59 11.37 -12.76
CA LEU A 191 -9.63 12.38 -12.60
C LEU A 191 -9.01 13.62 -11.99
N SER A 192 -9.23 14.79 -12.63
CA SER A 192 -8.75 16.06 -12.12
C SER A 192 -9.93 16.90 -11.64
N ILE A 193 -9.85 17.37 -10.40
CA ILE A 193 -10.81 18.29 -9.79
C ILE A 193 -10.03 19.52 -9.30
N GLY A 194 -10.01 20.56 -10.11
CA GLY A 194 -9.15 21.72 -9.87
C GLY A 194 -7.66 21.34 -9.94
N PRO A 195 -6.83 21.75 -8.97
CA PRO A 195 -5.41 21.44 -8.94
C PRO A 195 -5.11 19.99 -8.49
N ILE A 196 -6.11 19.26 -8.00
CA ILE A 196 -5.92 17.90 -7.49
C ILE A 196 -6.24 16.91 -8.59
N SER A 197 -5.25 16.10 -8.97
CA SER A 197 -5.43 14.95 -9.85
C SER A 197 -5.27 13.66 -9.06
N GLY A 198 -6.16 12.71 -9.28
CA GLY A 198 -6.15 11.43 -8.59
C GLY A 198 -6.36 10.26 -9.54
N GLN A 199 -5.72 9.12 -9.25
CA GLN A 199 -5.92 7.88 -9.97
C GLN A 199 -6.92 6.98 -9.20
N PRO A 200 -8.17 6.84 -9.69
CA PRO A 200 -9.21 6.10 -9.00
C PRO A 200 -8.91 4.61 -8.82
N SER A 201 -8.12 3.98 -9.68
CA SER A 201 -7.71 2.57 -9.55
C SER A 201 -6.94 2.31 -8.24
N GLU A 202 -6.26 3.32 -7.70
CA GLU A 202 -5.58 3.21 -6.40
C GLU A 202 -6.59 3.05 -5.23
N LEU A 203 -7.69 3.78 -5.24
CA LEU A 203 -8.73 3.61 -4.23
C LEU A 203 -9.54 2.33 -4.45
N LEU A 204 -9.71 1.92 -5.70
CA LEU A 204 -10.44 0.71 -6.06
C LEU A 204 -9.82 -0.54 -5.45
N LYS A 205 -8.49 -0.64 -5.31
CA LYS A 205 -7.85 -1.80 -4.65
C LYS A 205 -8.34 -2.01 -3.22
N VAL A 206 -8.58 -0.92 -2.48
CA VAL A 206 -9.13 -0.99 -1.11
C VAL A 206 -10.58 -1.43 -1.13
N ILE A 207 -11.38 -0.83 -2.01
CA ILE A 207 -12.79 -1.16 -2.21
C ILE A 207 -12.96 -2.63 -2.59
N LEU A 208 -12.12 -3.13 -3.50
CA LEU A 208 -12.10 -4.52 -3.94
C LEU A 208 -11.83 -5.47 -2.76
N VAL A 209 -10.83 -5.17 -1.94
CA VAL A 209 -10.50 -5.98 -0.75
C VAL A 209 -11.65 -6.01 0.24
N VAL A 210 -12.30 -4.86 0.50
CA VAL A 210 -13.47 -4.77 1.40
C VAL A 210 -14.64 -5.60 0.85
N PHE A 211 -14.94 -5.48 -0.45
CA PHE A 211 -15.99 -6.27 -1.11
C PHE A 211 -15.69 -7.76 -1.03
N LEU A 212 -14.49 -8.18 -1.43
CA LEU A 212 -14.09 -9.59 -1.42
C LEU A 212 -14.11 -10.17 0.00
N ALA A 213 -13.64 -9.41 1.00
CA ALA A 213 -13.68 -9.85 2.39
C ALA A 213 -15.12 -10.09 2.86
N GLY A 214 -16.05 -9.18 2.54
CA GLY A 214 -17.48 -9.34 2.85
C GLY A 214 -18.10 -10.53 2.16
N TYR A 215 -17.86 -10.69 0.86
CA TYR A 215 -18.44 -11.78 0.08
C TYR A 215 -17.87 -13.14 0.47
N LEU A 216 -16.53 -13.24 0.56
CA LEU A 216 -15.85 -14.50 0.88
C LEU A 216 -16.15 -14.96 2.31
N SER A 217 -16.28 -14.05 3.28
CA SER A 217 -16.59 -14.42 4.66
C SER A 217 -18.00 -15.05 4.81
N GLU A 218 -18.97 -14.57 4.04
CA GLU A 218 -20.34 -15.11 4.09
C GLU A 218 -20.48 -16.44 3.36
N ASN A 219 -19.70 -16.65 2.31
CA ASN A 219 -19.79 -17.87 1.48
C ASN A 219 -18.63 -18.86 1.74
N ARG A 220 -17.85 -18.65 2.81
CA ARG A 220 -16.63 -19.41 3.09
C ARG A 220 -16.86 -20.91 3.16
N SER A 221 -17.86 -21.36 3.91
CA SER A 221 -18.18 -22.79 4.06
C SER A 221 -18.57 -23.43 2.73
N LEU A 222 -19.42 -22.74 1.95
CA LEU A 222 -19.89 -23.24 0.65
C LEU A 222 -18.74 -23.33 -0.37
N LEU A 223 -17.86 -22.33 -0.39
CA LEU A 223 -16.68 -22.32 -1.26
C LEU A 223 -15.60 -23.32 -0.84
N ALA A 224 -15.52 -23.64 0.46
CA ALA A 224 -14.53 -24.58 0.99
C ALA A 224 -14.99 -26.03 0.94
N GLU A 225 -16.27 -26.33 1.19
CA GLU A 225 -16.79 -27.70 1.34
C GLU A 225 -17.29 -28.27 0.02
N GLU A 226 -18.09 -27.50 -0.72
CA GLU A 226 -18.62 -27.92 -2.01
C GLU A 226 -17.58 -27.75 -3.11
N SER A 227 -17.42 -28.74 -3.98
CA SER A 227 -16.56 -28.64 -5.15
C SER A 227 -17.13 -29.43 -6.33
N THR A 228 -17.17 -28.75 -7.48
CA THR A 228 -17.43 -29.41 -8.76
C THR A 228 -16.13 -30.00 -9.27
N ARG A 229 -16.11 -31.30 -9.56
CA ARG A 229 -14.93 -31.99 -10.12
C ARG A 229 -14.90 -31.79 -11.63
N LEU A 230 -13.85 -31.16 -12.13
CA LEU A 230 -13.55 -31.09 -13.56
C LEU A 230 -12.22 -31.83 -13.81
N GLY A 231 -12.28 -33.14 -14.00
CA GLY A 231 -11.10 -33.98 -14.06
C GLY A 231 -10.31 -33.98 -12.74
N PRO A 232 -8.99 -33.71 -12.75
CA PRO A 232 -8.17 -33.61 -11.54
C PRO A 232 -8.39 -32.33 -10.74
N LEU A 233 -9.02 -31.32 -11.34
CA LEU A 233 -9.26 -30.02 -10.71
C LEU A 233 -10.58 -30.01 -9.95
N ARG A 234 -10.54 -29.52 -8.71
CA ARG A 234 -11.72 -29.22 -7.90
C ARG A 234 -11.99 -27.72 -8.00
N LEU A 235 -13.05 -27.36 -8.72
CA LEU A 235 -13.47 -25.97 -8.88
C LEU A 235 -14.54 -25.63 -7.84
N PRO A 236 -14.65 -24.35 -7.42
CA PRO A 236 -15.74 -23.91 -6.57
C PRO A 236 -17.08 -24.06 -7.31
N PRO A 237 -18.19 -24.23 -6.58
CA PRO A 237 -19.50 -24.29 -7.20
C PRO A 237 -19.81 -22.98 -7.91
N ILE A 238 -20.13 -23.06 -9.20
CA ILE A 238 -20.37 -21.92 -10.09
C ILE A 238 -21.38 -20.91 -9.51
N PRO A 239 -22.51 -21.33 -8.89
CA PRO A 239 -23.48 -20.36 -8.37
C PRO A 239 -22.92 -19.39 -7.33
N TYR A 240 -21.93 -19.82 -6.55
CA TYR A 240 -21.32 -18.97 -5.51
C TYR A 240 -20.10 -18.19 -6.04
N LEU A 241 -19.46 -18.67 -7.10
CA LEU A 241 -18.35 -17.97 -7.75
C LEU A 241 -18.84 -16.91 -8.74
N ALA A 242 -19.96 -17.16 -9.40
CA ALA A 242 -20.44 -16.35 -10.51
C ALA A 242 -20.70 -14.87 -10.12
N PRO A 243 -21.42 -14.50 -9.03
CA PRO A 243 -21.68 -13.12 -8.71
C PRO A 243 -20.39 -12.33 -8.43
N MET A 244 -19.46 -12.94 -7.69
CA MET A 244 -18.15 -12.37 -7.40
C MET A 244 -17.30 -12.26 -8.66
N GLY A 245 -17.27 -13.33 -9.47
CA GLY A 245 -16.54 -13.39 -10.73
C GLY A 245 -17.03 -12.37 -11.75
N VAL A 246 -18.35 -12.15 -11.86
CA VAL A 246 -18.94 -11.15 -12.76
C VAL A 246 -18.54 -9.74 -12.34
N MET A 247 -18.68 -9.39 -11.07
CA MET A 247 -18.30 -8.06 -10.58
C MET A 247 -16.81 -7.81 -10.77
N TRP A 248 -15.98 -8.82 -10.48
CA TRP A 248 -14.55 -8.75 -10.71
C TRP A 248 -14.21 -8.63 -12.21
N ALA A 249 -14.86 -9.41 -13.08
CA ALA A 249 -14.64 -9.37 -14.53
C ALA A 249 -15.02 -8.01 -15.13
N ILE A 250 -16.10 -7.39 -14.65
CA ILE A 250 -16.49 -6.03 -15.05
C ILE A 250 -15.40 -5.03 -14.66
N ALA A 251 -14.94 -5.06 -13.39
CA ALA A 251 -13.89 -4.16 -12.92
C ALA A 251 -12.59 -4.36 -13.72
N LEU A 252 -12.18 -5.62 -13.92
CA LEU A 252 -10.99 -5.96 -14.70
C LEU A 252 -11.13 -5.53 -16.16
N GLY A 253 -12.29 -5.77 -16.77
CA GLY A 253 -12.57 -5.38 -18.15
C GLY A 253 -12.44 -3.86 -18.36
N ILE A 254 -12.98 -3.05 -17.46
CA ILE A 254 -12.84 -1.59 -17.51
C ILE A 254 -11.37 -1.17 -17.40
N VAL A 255 -10.63 -1.74 -16.45
CA VAL A 255 -9.22 -1.42 -16.23
C VAL A 255 -8.34 -1.82 -17.41
N VAL A 256 -8.63 -2.96 -18.06
CA VAL A 256 -7.95 -3.38 -19.29
C VAL A 256 -8.24 -2.42 -20.45
N VAL A 257 -9.49 -2.01 -20.63
CA VAL A 257 -9.88 -1.03 -21.66
C VAL A 257 -9.22 0.33 -21.39
N GLN A 258 -9.06 0.72 -20.14
CA GLN A 258 -8.32 1.93 -19.75
C GLN A 258 -6.80 1.81 -19.95
N ARG A 259 -6.29 0.64 -20.35
CA ARG A 259 -4.86 0.32 -20.53
C ARG A 259 -4.04 0.32 -19.23
N ASP A 260 -4.69 0.20 -18.07
CA ASP A 260 -4.04 0.07 -16.76
C ASP A 260 -3.73 -1.40 -16.44
N LEU A 261 -2.75 -1.96 -17.17
CA LEU A 261 -2.37 -3.37 -17.03
C LEU A 261 -1.79 -3.68 -15.64
N GLY A 262 -1.18 -2.68 -15.01
CA GLY A 262 -0.62 -2.83 -13.66
C GLY A 262 -1.71 -3.04 -12.62
N ALA A 263 -2.74 -2.20 -12.63
CA ALA A 263 -3.89 -2.38 -11.75
C ALA A 263 -4.63 -3.69 -12.06
N ALA A 264 -4.76 -4.07 -13.34
CA ALA A 264 -5.38 -5.33 -13.73
C ALA A 264 -4.65 -6.55 -13.13
N LEU A 265 -3.31 -6.59 -13.24
CA LEU A 265 -2.49 -7.64 -12.65
C LEU A 265 -2.61 -7.67 -11.12
N LEU A 266 -2.55 -6.50 -10.48
CA LEU A 266 -2.70 -6.37 -9.02
C LEU A 266 -4.06 -6.91 -8.55
N PHE A 267 -5.15 -6.48 -9.18
CA PHE A 267 -6.50 -6.90 -8.80
C PHE A 267 -6.71 -8.41 -8.99
N PHE A 268 -6.16 -8.95 -10.07
CA PHE A 268 -6.20 -10.38 -10.31
C PHE A 268 -5.43 -11.17 -9.23
N ALA A 269 -4.20 -10.76 -8.94
CA ALA A 269 -3.36 -11.43 -7.96
C ALA A 269 -3.95 -11.34 -6.55
N VAL A 270 -4.50 -10.18 -6.15
CA VAL A 270 -5.19 -9.99 -4.87
C VAL A 270 -6.44 -10.86 -4.79
N PHE A 271 -7.24 -10.92 -5.86
CA PHE A 271 -8.41 -11.80 -5.93
C PHE A 271 -8.05 -13.26 -5.67
N LEU A 272 -7.04 -13.80 -6.37
CA LEU A 272 -6.60 -15.20 -6.18
C LEU A 272 -6.04 -15.44 -4.78
N ALA A 273 -5.24 -14.50 -4.28
CA ALA A 273 -4.67 -14.62 -2.94
C ALA A 273 -5.75 -14.62 -1.85
N MET A 274 -6.75 -13.72 -1.94
CA MET A 274 -7.88 -13.69 -1.01
C MET A 274 -8.77 -14.92 -1.12
N LEU A 275 -9.00 -15.43 -2.32
CA LEU A 275 -9.72 -16.67 -2.54
C LEU A 275 -9.00 -17.87 -1.90
N TYR A 276 -7.68 -17.92 -2.01
CA TYR A 276 -6.86 -18.93 -1.33
C TYR A 276 -6.93 -18.79 0.20
N VAL A 277 -6.80 -17.61 0.74
CA VAL A 277 -6.91 -17.35 2.19
C VAL A 277 -8.27 -17.76 2.73
N ALA A 278 -9.35 -17.51 1.98
CA ALA A 278 -10.70 -17.87 2.41
C ALA A 278 -10.97 -19.39 2.35
N THR A 279 -10.43 -20.10 1.35
CA THR A 279 -10.80 -21.50 1.04
C THR A 279 -9.73 -22.53 1.39
N GLY A 280 -8.45 -22.12 1.45
CA GLY A 280 -7.31 -23.01 1.62
C GLY A 280 -7.04 -23.93 0.41
N ARG A 281 -7.68 -23.67 -0.74
CA ARG A 281 -7.59 -24.56 -1.92
C ARG A 281 -6.64 -24.05 -2.98
N LEU A 282 -5.50 -24.69 -3.13
CA LEU A 282 -4.49 -24.35 -4.15
C LEU A 282 -5.03 -24.56 -5.58
N SER A 283 -5.99 -25.47 -5.80
CA SER A 283 -6.59 -25.71 -7.11
C SER A 283 -7.24 -24.45 -7.72
N TYR A 284 -7.76 -23.53 -6.89
CA TYR A 284 -8.36 -22.28 -7.35
C TYR A 284 -7.29 -21.30 -7.84
N VAL A 285 -6.14 -21.29 -7.17
CA VAL A 285 -4.99 -20.48 -7.60
C VAL A 285 -4.43 -21.01 -8.92
N VAL A 286 -4.26 -22.33 -9.03
CA VAL A 286 -3.77 -22.98 -10.26
C VAL A 286 -4.72 -22.74 -11.43
N GLY A 287 -6.04 -22.94 -11.22
CA GLY A 287 -7.04 -22.66 -12.25
C GLY A 287 -7.04 -21.18 -12.67
N GLY A 288 -6.93 -20.26 -11.70
CA GLY A 288 -6.81 -18.83 -11.97
C GLY A 288 -5.55 -18.50 -12.75
N LEU A 289 -4.39 -19.05 -12.40
CA LEU A 289 -3.13 -18.81 -13.13
C LEU A 289 -3.20 -19.32 -14.58
N ILE A 290 -3.82 -20.47 -14.81
CA ILE A 290 -4.06 -20.98 -16.18
C ILE A 290 -4.93 -19.99 -16.96
N LEU A 291 -6.02 -19.49 -16.34
CA LEU A 291 -6.89 -18.50 -16.96
C LEU A 291 -6.15 -17.18 -17.23
N PHE A 292 -5.29 -16.75 -16.31
CA PHE A 292 -4.46 -15.55 -16.46
C PHE A 292 -3.49 -15.68 -17.65
N ILE A 293 -2.80 -16.81 -17.76
CA ILE A 293 -1.85 -17.04 -18.86
C ILE A 293 -2.60 -17.07 -20.21
N ALA A 294 -3.75 -17.76 -20.27
CA ALA A 294 -4.59 -17.75 -21.46
C ALA A 294 -5.09 -16.34 -21.83
N GLY A 295 -5.55 -15.58 -20.83
CA GLY A 295 -5.99 -14.20 -21.02
C GLY A 295 -4.84 -13.28 -21.46
N ALA A 296 -3.66 -13.40 -20.84
CA ALA A 296 -2.48 -12.63 -21.22
C ALA A 296 -2.04 -12.91 -22.65
N PHE A 297 -2.10 -14.19 -23.09
CA PHE A 297 -1.84 -14.57 -24.48
C PHE A 297 -2.81 -13.93 -25.44
N VAL A 298 -4.11 -13.93 -25.13
CA VAL A 298 -5.13 -13.25 -25.96
C VAL A 298 -4.88 -11.74 -26.00
N LEU A 299 -4.61 -11.10 -24.84
CA LEU A 299 -4.35 -9.66 -24.78
C LEU A 299 -3.08 -9.26 -25.56
N TYR A 300 -2.05 -10.10 -25.56
CA TYR A 300 -0.83 -9.89 -26.34
C TYR A 300 -1.13 -9.79 -27.84
N HIS A 301 -2.04 -10.62 -28.36
CA HIS A 301 -2.41 -10.60 -29.79
C HIS A 301 -3.45 -9.52 -30.16
N LEU A 302 -4.22 -9.05 -29.18
CA LEU A 302 -5.27 -8.06 -29.44
C LEU A 302 -4.81 -6.59 -29.26
N PHE A 303 -3.83 -6.36 -28.36
CA PHE A 303 -3.47 -5.00 -27.96
C PHE A 303 -1.96 -4.71 -28.16
N GLY A 304 -1.65 -3.81 -29.10
CA GLY A 304 -0.26 -3.45 -29.42
C GLY A 304 0.54 -2.89 -28.24
N HIS A 305 -0.10 -2.19 -27.29
CA HIS A 305 0.57 -1.71 -26.08
C HIS A 305 0.96 -2.84 -25.11
N VAL A 306 0.23 -3.95 -25.09
CA VAL A 306 0.59 -5.17 -24.33
C VAL A 306 1.77 -5.83 -25.01
N GLN A 307 1.71 -5.99 -26.32
CA GLN A 307 2.78 -6.55 -27.13
C GLN A 307 4.07 -5.77 -26.90
N GLN A 308 4.06 -4.44 -27.04
CA GLN A 308 5.24 -3.60 -26.82
C GLN A 308 5.84 -3.79 -25.42
N ARG A 309 5.04 -3.90 -24.37
CA ARG A 309 5.55 -4.15 -23.00
C ARG A 309 6.20 -5.53 -22.85
N VAL A 310 5.63 -6.55 -23.48
CA VAL A 310 6.18 -7.91 -23.45
C VAL A 310 7.45 -7.97 -24.28
N ASP A 311 7.48 -7.38 -25.49
CA ASP A 311 8.64 -7.36 -26.36
C ASP A 311 9.82 -6.61 -25.70
N ASN A 312 9.56 -5.44 -25.09
CA ASN A 312 10.55 -4.69 -24.32
C ASN A 312 11.06 -5.44 -23.07
N TRP A 313 10.23 -6.30 -22.49
CA TRP A 313 10.64 -7.15 -21.37
C TRP A 313 11.51 -8.32 -21.85
N LEU A 314 11.17 -8.95 -22.98
CA LEU A 314 11.94 -10.06 -23.53
C LEU A 314 13.30 -9.58 -24.05
N ASP A 315 13.31 -8.58 -24.92
CA ASP A 315 14.53 -8.01 -25.50
C ASP A 315 14.53 -6.47 -25.52
N PRO A 316 14.87 -5.81 -24.39
CA PRO A 316 14.96 -4.35 -24.34
C PRO A 316 16.14 -3.81 -25.16
N TRP A 317 17.10 -4.67 -25.54
CA TRP A 317 18.28 -4.30 -26.31
C TRP A 317 18.00 -4.20 -27.81
N ALA A 318 16.86 -4.69 -28.29
CA ALA A 318 16.45 -4.52 -29.69
C ALA A 318 16.29 -3.04 -30.07
N ASP A 319 15.83 -2.18 -29.13
CA ASP A 319 15.76 -0.73 -29.30
C ASP A 319 16.15 0.00 -27.99
N PRO A 320 17.46 0.02 -27.67
CA PRO A 320 17.94 0.52 -26.37
C PRO A 320 17.85 2.04 -26.24
N SER A 321 17.64 2.79 -27.31
CA SER A 321 17.47 4.25 -27.34
C SER A 321 16.02 4.70 -27.48
N GLY A 322 15.10 3.82 -27.86
CA GLY A 322 13.67 4.09 -28.00
C GLY A 322 12.83 3.34 -26.97
N ALA A 323 12.09 2.33 -27.40
CA ALA A 323 11.09 1.64 -26.56
C ALA A 323 11.71 0.89 -25.37
N GLY A 324 12.92 0.34 -25.49
CA GLY A 324 13.67 -0.36 -24.43
C GLY A 324 14.44 0.56 -23.49
N PHE A 325 14.55 1.87 -23.79
CA PHE A 325 15.43 2.80 -23.07
C PHE A 325 15.27 2.78 -21.55
N GLN A 326 14.04 2.86 -21.06
CA GLN A 326 13.77 2.90 -19.61
C GLN A 326 14.25 1.63 -18.89
N VAL A 327 14.00 0.45 -19.48
CA VAL A 327 14.41 -0.84 -18.92
C VAL A 327 15.93 -0.97 -18.92
N VAL A 328 16.58 -0.61 -20.02
CA VAL A 328 18.04 -0.66 -20.16
C VAL A 328 18.72 0.25 -19.15
N GLN A 329 18.23 1.48 -18.98
CA GLN A 329 18.80 2.42 -18.00
C GLN A 329 18.60 1.97 -16.55
N ALA A 330 17.43 1.37 -16.24
CA ALA A 330 17.20 0.79 -14.93
C ALA A 330 18.14 -0.37 -14.63
N LEU A 331 18.42 -1.24 -15.62
CA LEU A 331 19.38 -2.33 -15.47
C LEU A 331 20.81 -1.81 -15.28
N TYR A 332 21.20 -0.75 -15.98
CA TYR A 332 22.51 -0.10 -15.77
C TYR A 332 22.63 0.50 -14.36
N ALA A 333 21.57 1.16 -13.87
CA ALA A 333 21.54 1.71 -12.51
C ALA A 333 21.74 0.60 -11.46
N LEU A 334 20.97 -0.50 -11.58
CA LEU A 334 21.10 -1.66 -10.70
C LEU A 334 22.49 -2.31 -10.79
N GLY A 335 23.05 -2.43 -12.01
CA GLY A 335 24.39 -2.98 -12.23
C GLY A 335 25.50 -2.13 -11.61
N ARG A 336 25.40 -0.79 -11.69
CA ARG A 336 26.33 0.15 -11.03
C ARG A 336 26.28 0.05 -9.51
N GLY A 337 25.07 -0.15 -8.94
CA GLY A 337 24.91 -0.27 -7.50
C GLY A 337 25.60 -1.49 -6.88
N GLY A 338 25.73 -2.60 -7.61
CA GLY A 338 26.35 -3.81 -7.11
C GLY A 338 25.81 -4.28 -5.75
N LEU A 339 26.70 -4.71 -4.84
CA LEU A 339 26.29 -5.21 -3.52
C LEU A 339 26.02 -4.09 -2.50
N LEU A 340 26.90 -3.08 -2.44
CA LEU A 340 26.91 -2.06 -1.39
C LEU A 340 26.34 -0.71 -1.81
N GLY A 341 26.12 -0.51 -3.12
CA GLY A 341 25.70 0.76 -3.69
C GLY A 341 26.85 1.73 -3.95
N MET A 342 26.53 2.76 -4.73
CA MET A 342 27.45 3.87 -5.00
C MET A 342 27.52 4.88 -3.83
N GLY A 343 26.61 4.78 -2.87
CA GLY A 343 26.38 5.73 -1.77
C GLY A 343 25.20 6.64 -2.01
N LEU A 344 24.56 7.04 -0.92
CA LEU A 344 23.40 7.94 -0.97
C LEU A 344 23.78 9.28 -1.62
N GLY A 345 23.02 9.66 -2.64
CA GLY A 345 23.25 10.88 -3.41
C GLY A 345 24.33 10.79 -4.49
N ALA A 346 25.07 9.68 -4.61
CA ALA A 346 26.09 9.49 -5.62
C ALA A 346 25.61 8.74 -6.88
N GLY A 347 24.38 8.22 -6.87
CA GLY A 347 23.73 7.58 -8.02
C GLY A 347 23.14 8.59 -9.02
N LEU A 348 22.51 8.08 -10.08
CA LEU A 348 21.80 8.84 -11.12
C LEU A 348 22.67 9.93 -11.77
N PRO A 349 23.85 9.60 -12.33
CA PRO A 349 24.61 10.59 -13.06
C PRO A 349 23.77 11.08 -14.25
N THR A 350 23.77 12.39 -14.47
CA THR A 350 23.06 12.96 -15.63
C THR A 350 23.78 12.63 -16.93
N ILE A 351 23.04 12.23 -17.94
CA ILE A 351 23.54 12.02 -19.30
C ILE A 351 22.92 13.10 -20.19
N GLY A 352 23.77 14.04 -20.65
CA GLY A 352 23.31 15.12 -21.51
C GLY A 352 22.27 16.04 -20.88
N GLY A 353 22.35 16.29 -19.56
CA GLY A 353 21.41 17.14 -18.82
C GLY A 353 20.05 16.48 -18.52
N ARG A 354 19.91 15.17 -18.75
CA ARG A 354 18.68 14.43 -18.45
C ARG A 354 18.93 13.31 -17.45
N LEU A 355 17.92 12.97 -16.66
CA LEU A 355 17.97 11.78 -15.81
C LEU A 355 18.11 10.54 -16.67
N PRO A 356 19.06 9.63 -16.34
CA PRO A 356 19.28 8.41 -17.11
C PRO A 356 18.07 7.48 -17.04
N VAL A 357 17.35 7.43 -15.90
CA VAL A 357 16.14 6.61 -15.73
C VAL A 357 14.92 7.54 -15.76
N PRO A 358 14.16 7.59 -16.88
CA PRO A 358 12.89 8.30 -16.91
C PRO A 358 11.91 7.71 -15.90
N ALA A 359 10.92 8.50 -15.44
CA ALA A 359 9.92 8.07 -14.47
C ALA A 359 10.49 7.42 -13.19
N VAL A 360 11.72 7.80 -12.80
CA VAL A 360 12.38 7.30 -11.57
C VAL A 360 11.58 7.61 -10.31
N HIS A 361 10.82 8.71 -10.31
CA HIS A 361 9.98 9.13 -9.19
C HIS A 361 8.70 8.30 -9.04
N THR A 362 8.22 7.63 -10.09
CA THR A 362 6.98 6.84 -10.09
C THR A 362 7.24 5.34 -10.23
N ASP A 363 7.83 4.93 -11.37
CA ASP A 363 7.87 3.52 -11.79
C ASP A 363 9.19 2.83 -11.44
N TYR A 364 10.29 3.58 -11.33
CA TYR A 364 11.63 3.04 -11.11
C TYR A 364 12.34 3.51 -9.82
N PRO A 365 11.65 3.73 -8.70
CA PRO A 365 12.35 4.16 -7.48
C PRO A 365 13.32 3.10 -6.97
N LEU A 366 13.04 1.80 -7.21
CA LEU A 366 13.96 0.72 -6.82
C LEU A 366 15.23 0.71 -7.65
N ALA A 367 15.22 1.17 -8.91
CA ALA A 367 16.43 1.31 -9.70
C ALA A 367 17.35 2.38 -9.11
N ALA A 368 16.80 3.54 -8.71
CA ALA A 368 17.56 4.59 -8.05
C ALA A 368 18.09 4.16 -6.68
N LEU A 369 17.22 3.57 -5.85
CA LEU A 369 17.62 3.06 -4.53
C LEU A 369 18.62 1.90 -4.65
N GLY A 370 18.49 1.06 -5.68
CA GLY A 370 19.44 -0.02 -5.95
C GLY A 370 20.80 0.48 -6.41
N GLU A 371 20.87 1.56 -7.18
CA GLU A 371 22.13 2.20 -7.54
C GLU A 371 22.84 2.80 -6.33
N GLU A 372 22.09 3.47 -5.45
CA GLU A 372 22.65 4.17 -4.28
C GLU A 372 22.93 3.26 -3.09
N LEU A 373 22.05 2.31 -2.80
CA LEU A 373 22.11 1.44 -1.63
C LEU A 373 22.58 0.00 -1.94
N GLY A 374 22.67 -0.34 -3.23
CA GLY A 374 23.04 -1.68 -3.68
C GLY A 374 22.00 -2.76 -3.37
N LEU A 375 22.39 -4.00 -3.61
CA LEU A 375 21.52 -5.17 -3.36
C LEU A 375 21.14 -5.29 -1.89
N ILE A 376 22.04 -4.99 -0.95
CA ILE A 376 21.77 -5.05 0.50
C ILE A 376 20.68 -4.06 0.87
N GLY A 377 20.74 -2.83 0.36
CA GLY A 377 19.70 -1.83 0.60
C GLY A 377 18.35 -2.22 -0.01
N LEU A 378 18.34 -2.77 -1.22
CA LEU A 378 17.11 -3.28 -1.85
C LEU A 378 16.48 -4.40 -1.02
N LEU A 379 17.29 -5.37 -0.55
CA LEU A 379 16.81 -6.46 0.30
C LEU A 379 16.26 -5.94 1.63
N ALA A 380 16.88 -4.90 2.22
CA ALA A 380 16.37 -4.28 3.43
C ALA A 380 15.01 -3.60 3.20
N ILE A 381 14.83 -2.88 2.08
CA ILE A 381 13.56 -2.25 1.70
C ILE A 381 12.48 -3.31 1.46
N LEU A 382 12.78 -4.37 0.70
CA LEU A 382 11.85 -5.48 0.48
C LEU A 382 11.54 -6.21 1.79
N GLY A 383 12.52 -6.34 2.68
CA GLY A 383 12.34 -6.86 4.04
C GLY A 383 11.34 -6.05 4.87
N LEU A 384 11.33 -4.71 4.73
CA LEU A 384 10.33 -3.88 5.40
C LEU A 384 8.90 -4.16 4.90
N TYR A 385 8.71 -4.36 3.58
CA TYR A 385 7.40 -4.79 3.06
C TYR A 385 7.00 -6.16 3.59
N LEU A 386 7.94 -7.11 3.69
CA LEU A 386 7.68 -8.42 4.30
C LEU A 386 7.27 -8.29 5.77
N VAL A 387 7.89 -7.37 6.53
CA VAL A 387 7.47 -7.06 7.92
C VAL A 387 6.03 -6.54 7.94
N VAL A 388 5.66 -5.61 7.05
CA VAL A 388 4.29 -5.09 6.98
C VAL A 388 3.29 -6.21 6.67
N VAL A 389 3.59 -7.06 5.69
CA VAL A 389 2.75 -8.21 5.33
C VAL A 389 2.62 -9.19 6.49
N GLU A 390 3.72 -9.55 7.12
CA GLU A 390 3.76 -10.46 8.26
C GLU A 390 2.93 -9.93 9.43
N ARG A 391 3.06 -8.64 9.77
CA ARG A 391 2.23 -8.01 10.81
C ARG A 391 0.74 -8.03 10.44
N GLY A 392 0.39 -7.73 9.19
CA GLY A 392 -0.98 -7.79 8.71
C GLY A 392 -1.57 -9.21 8.74
N LEU A 393 -0.79 -10.23 8.36
CA LEU A 393 -1.21 -11.63 8.44
C LEU A 393 -1.34 -12.11 9.90
N ARG A 394 -0.50 -11.63 10.83
CA ARG A 394 -0.70 -11.87 12.27
C ARG A 394 -1.98 -11.24 12.80
N ILE A 395 -2.33 -10.03 12.34
CA ILE A 395 -3.60 -9.38 12.69
C ILE A 395 -4.76 -10.23 12.17
N ALA A 396 -4.66 -10.73 10.93
CA ALA A 396 -5.66 -11.61 10.33
C ALA A 396 -5.84 -12.92 11.12
N ALA A 397 -4.74 -13.56 11.50
CA ALA A 397 -4.76 -14.80 12.28
C ALA A 397 -5.31 -14.62 13.70
N ALA A 398 -5.17 -13.42 14.29
CA ALA A 398 -5.68 -13.08 15.61
C ALA A 398 -7.12 -12.54 15.61
N ALA A 399 -7.75 -12.40 14.44
CA ALA A 399 -9.11 -11.87 14.28
C ALA A 399 -10.17 -12.82 14.86
N HIS A 400 -11.27 -12.24 15.37
CA HIS A 400 -12.33 -12.97 16.06
C HIS A 400 -13.39 -13.57 15.11
N ASP A 401 -13.46 -13.06 13.89
CA ASP A 401 -14.44 -13.47 12.88
C ASP A 401 -13.81 -13.51 11.48
N ASP A 402 -14.46 -14.26 10.58
CA ASP A 402 -13.97 -14.51 9.23
C ASP A 402 -13.84 -13.22 8.40
N PHE A 403 -14.77 -12.26 8.55
CA PHE A 403 -14.70 -11.00 7.81
C PHE A 403 -13.44 -10.22 8.17
N ARG A 404 -13.16 -10.04 9.45
CA ARG A 404 -11.95 -9.33 9.93
C ARG A 404 -10.68 -10.05 9.51
N SER A 405 -10.68 -11.38 9.60
CA SER A 405 -9.54 -12.21 9.19
C SER A 405 -9.23 -12.02 7.71
N ILE A 406 -10.22 -12.19 6.83
CA ILE A 406 -10.04 -12.08 5.38
C ILE A 406 -9.74 -10.63 4.99
N LEU A 407 -10.37 -9.64 5.63
CA LEU A 407 -10.11 -8.22 5.39
C LEU A 407 -8.66 -7.85 5.74
N ALA A 408 -8.18 -8.21 6.92
CA ALA A 408 -6.82 -7.91 7.34
C ALA A 408 -5.79 -8.63 6.45
N ALA A 409 -6.03 -9.89 6.08
CA ALA A 409 -5.19 -10.62 5.14
C ALA A 409 -5.17 -9.94 3.77
N GLY A 410 -6.35 -9.56 3.23
CA GLY A 410 -6.46 -8.89 1.94
C GLY A 410 -5.73 -7.53 1.91
N LEU A 411 -5.88 -6.71 2.95
CA LEU A 411 -5.18 -5.44 3.09
C LEU A 411 -3.65 -5.61 3.16
N ALA A 412 -3.16 -6.62 3.87
CA ALA A 412 -1.74 -6.93 3.93
C ALA A 412 -1.21 -7.43 2.57
N LEU A 413 -1.95 -8.34 1.93
CA LEU A 413 -1.58 -8.94 0.66
C LEU A 413 -1.59 -7.91 -0.48
N VAL A 414 -2.54 -6.97 -0.53
CA VAL A 414 -2.54 -5.94 -1.57
C VAL A 414 -1.25 -5.12 -1.54
N MET A 415 -0.76 -4.77 -0.35
CA MET A 415 0.47 -4.00 -0.19
C MET A 415 1.71 -4.83 -0.57
N GLY A 416 1.76 -6.10 -0.13
CA GLY A 416 2.87 -7.00 -0.46
C GLY A 416 2.93 -7.38 -1.93
N ILE A 417 1.78 -7.69 -2.55
CA ILE A 417 1.69 -8.04 -3.97
C ILE A 417 2.05 -6.82 -4.82
N GLN A 418 1.59 -5.62 -4.49
CA GLN A 418 1.95 -4.39 -5.19
C GLN A 418 3.46 -4.14 -5.13
N ALA A 419 4.08 -4.25 -3.94
CA ALA A 419 5.53 -4.11 -3.78
C ALA A 419 6.29 -5.19 -4.56
N PHE A 420 5.80 -6.43 -4.59
CA PHE A 420 6.40 -7.52 -5.35
C PHE A 420 6.32 -7.29 -6.86
N ILE A 421 5.16 -6.87 -7.38
CA ILE A 421 4.97 -6.62 -8.82
C ILE A 421 5.91 -5.53 -9.30
N ILE A 422 6.02 -4.40 -8.58
CA ILE A 422 6.91 -3.31 -8.99
C ILE A 422 8.38 -3.71 -8.87
N ALA A 423 8.76 -4.44 -7.82
CA ALA A 423 10.13 -4.95 -7.67
C ALA A 423 10.49 -5.93 -8.80
N ALA A 424 9.60 -6.87 -9.11
CA ALA A 424 9.80 -7.81 -10.19
C ALA A 424 9.89 -7.13 -11.56
N GLY A 425 9.10 -6.06 -11.81
CA GLY A 425 9.18 -5.25 -13.02
C GLY A 425 10.49 -4.49 -13.12
N ASN A 426 10.95 -3.84 -12.04
CA ASN A 426 12.24 -3.13 -12.02
C ASN A 426 13.43 -4.08 -12.20
N LEU A 427 13.36 -5.31 -11.71
CA LEU A 427 14.37 -6.36 -11.84
C LEU A 427 14.26 -7.15 -13.15
N LYS A 428 13.36 -6.76 -14.06
CA LYS A 428 13.10 -7.48 -15.34
C LYS A 428 12.65 -8.95 -15.15
N LEU A 429 12.06 -9.31 -14.03
CA LEU A 429 11.49 -10.64 -13.82
C LEU A 429 10.11 -10.80 -14.50
N ILE A 430 9.36 -9.69 -14.61
CA ILE A 430 8.08 -9.58 -15.33
C ILE A 430 8.07 -8.31 -16.16
N PRO A 431 7.17 -8.17 -17.15
CA PRO A 431 6.99 -6.90 -17.86
C PRO A 431 6.68 -5.75 -16.91
N LEU A 432 7.21 -4.56 -17.18
CA LEU A 432 6.94 -3.37 -16.37
C LEU A 432 5.46 -3.02 -16.41
N THR A 433 4.87 -2.82 -15.23
CA THR A 433 3.43 -2.63 -15.07
C THR A 433 3.00 -1.17 -14.93
N GLY A 434 3.89 -0.27 -14.53
CA GLY A 434 3.59 1.15 -14.32
C GLY A 434 2.74 1.42 -13.06
N ILE A 435 2.78 0.53 -12.06
CA ILE A 435 2.20 0.80 -10.74
C ILE A 435 3.26 1.39 -9.81
N THR A 436 2.82 2.11 -8.79
CA THR A 436 3.69 2.76 -7.83
C THR A 436 4.17 1.81 -6.73
N LEU A 437 5.39 2.01 -6.22
CA LEU A 437 5.90 1.32 -5.03
C LEU A 437 5.24 1.94 -3.78
N PRO A 438 4.47 1.17 -2.97
CA PRO A 438 3.70 1.71 -1.86
C PRO A 438 4.55 2.57 -0.91
N LEU A 439 4.11 3.79 -0.61
CA LEU A 439 4.74 4.75 0.31
C LEU A 439 6.08 5.35 -0.15
N ILE A 440 6.79 4.75 -1.10
CA ILE A 440 8.09 5.23 -1.61
C ILE A 440 7.91 6.06 -2.88
N SER A 441 7.23 5.53 -3.91
CA SER A 441 7.00 6.28 -5.16
C SER A 441 6.21 7.56 -4.91
N TYR A 442 6.46 8.56 -5.75
CA TYR A 442 5.61 9.73 -5.84
C TYR A 442 4.24 9.34 -6.42
N GLY A 443 3.18 9.82 -5.76
CA GLY A 443 1.80 9.62 -6.20
C GLY A 443 0.81 9.84 -5.06
N GLY A 444 0.14 11.01 -5.04
CA GLY A 444 -0.78 11.38 -3.95
C GLY A 444 -1.89 10.37 -3.73
N SER A 445 -2.54 9.88 -4.81
CA SER A 445 -3.60 8.87 -4.73
C SER A 445 -3.09 7.55 -4.15
N SER A 446 -1.89 7.13 -4.55
CA SER A 446 -1.26 5.90 -4.06
C SER A 446 -0.91 6.00 -2.58
N LEU A 447 -0.32 7.14 -2.16
CA LEU A 447 -0.02 7.40 -0.76
C LEU A 447 -1.28 7.38 0.11
N LEU A 448 -2.37 8.01 -0.34
CA LEU A 448 -3.64 8.02 0.37
C LEU A 448 -4.28 6.63 0.43
N ALA A 449 -4.31 5.89 -0.67
CA ALA A 449 -4.86 4.54 -0.69
C ALA A 449 -4.09 3.59 0.22
N ASN A 450 -2.74 3.65 0.20
CA ASN A 450 -1.90 2.86 1.09
C ASN A 450 -2.02 3.32 2.55
N ALA A 451 -2.25 4.61 2.82
CA ALA A 451 -2.56 5.11 4.15
C ALA A 451 -3.89 4.55 4.69
N ILE A 452 -4.90 4.44 3.83
CA ILE A 452 -6.17 3.79 4.19
C ILE A 452 -5.93 2.30 4.53
N VAL A 453 -5.15 1.58 3.72
CA VAL A 453 -4.77 0.18 3.99
C VAL A 453 -4.14 0.04 5.36
N VAL A 454 -3.11 0.84 5.66
CA VAL A 454 -2.39 0.80 6.94
C VAL A 454 -3.27 1.24 8.11
N GLY A 455 -4.06 2.30 7.93
CA GLY A 455 -4.97 2.81 8.95
C GLY A 455 -6.04 1.77 9.34
N LEU A 456 -6.60 1.07 8.35
CA LEU A 456 -7.54 -0.03 8.59
C LEU A 456 -6.86 -1.23 9.26
N LEU A 457 -5.64 -1.63 8.84
CA LEU A 457 -4.87 -2.69 9.50
C LEU A 457 -4.61 -2.36 10.97
N LEU A 458 -4.21 -1.12 11.28
CA LEU A 458 -4.03 -0.67 12.65
C LEU A 458 -5.35 -0.70 13.44
N ALA A 459 -6.46 -0.24 12.84
CA ALA A 459 -7.77 -0.31 13.48
C ALA A 459 -8.20 -1.76 13.77
N LEU A 460 -7.99 -2.67 12.83
CA LEU A 460 -8.29 -4.11 12.98
C LEU A 460 -7.39 -4.78 14.01
N SER A 461 -6.17 -4.28 14.25
CA SER A 461 -5.23 -4.81 15.23
C SER A 461 -5.63 -4.49 16.67
N ASP A 462 -6.58 -3.56 16.91
CA ASP A 462 -7.00 -3.18 18.26
C ASP A 462 -7.76 -4.32 18.96
N ARG A 463 -7.11 -4.98 19.87
CA ARG A 463 -7.68 -6.08 20.68
C ARG A 463 -8.78 -5.63 21.66
N GLY A 464 -8.98 -4.31 21.78
CA GLY A 464 -10.07 -3.73 22.61
C GLY A 464 -11.35 -3.47 21.83
N ALA A 465 -11.28 -3.36 20.49
CA ALA A 465 -12.42 -3.06 19.63
C ALA A 465 -13.14 -4.36 19.21
N GLY A 466 -14.37 -4.56 19.66
CA GLY A 466 -15.22 -5.68 19.20
C GLY A 466 -15.04 -7.01 19.91
N ALA A 467 -14.21 -7.13 20.96
CA ALA A 467 -14.25 -8.30 21.80
C ALA A 467 -15.63 -8.38 22.47
N PRO A 468 -16.42 -9.48 22.32
CA PRO A 468 -17.62 -9.68 23.12
C PRO A 468 -17.22 -9.56 24.59
N ALA A 469 -17.99 -8.80 25.37
CA ALA A 469 -17.77 -8.72 26.80
C ALA A 469 -17.64 -10.16 27.33
N PRO A 470 -16.58 -10.51 28.08
CA PRO A 470 -16.41 -11.86 28.57
C PRO A 470 -17.71 -12.26 29.27
N PRO A 471 -18.26 -13.47 29.00
CA PRO A 471 -19.51 -13.89 29.59
C PRO A 471 -19.37 -13.66 31.09
N ARG A 472 -20.22 -12.79 31.65
CA ARG A 472 -20.28 -12.58 33.09
C ARG A 472 -20.40 -13.97 33.69
N ARG A 473 -19.31 -14.49 34.27
CA ARG A 473 -19.35 -15.72 35.08
C ARG A 473 -20.48 -15.50 36.06
N ARG A 474 -21.65 -16.06 35.75
CA ARG A 474 -22.74 -16.19 36.71
C ARG A 474 -22.11 -16.96 37.86
N ARG A 475 -21.78 -16.26 38.94
CA ARG A 475 -21.40 -16.93 40.19
C ARG A 475 -22.59 -17.82 40.51
N GLY A 476 -22.40 -19.12 40.29
CA GLY A 476 -23.44 -20.09 40.54
C GLY A 476 -23.93 -19.98 41.96
N PRO A 477 -25.18 -20.36 42.23
CA PRO A 477 -25.79 -20.23 43.56
C PRO A 477 -24.97 -20.85 44.70
N ILE A 478 -24.07 -21.79 44.40
CA ILE A 478 -23.20 -22.46 45.38
C ILE A 478 -22.15 -21.52 46.03
N ALA A 479 -21.76 -20.42 45.35
CA ALA A 479 -20.81 -19.45 45.97
C ALA A 479 -21.48 -18.51 47.01
N ARG A 480 -22.82 -18.43 47.05
CA ARG A 480 -23.58 -17.67 48.05
C ARG A 480 -23.77 -18.45 49.35
N LEU A 481 -23.79 -19.78 49.30
CA LEU A 481 -23.99 -20.62 50.49
C LEU A 481 -22.72 -20.78 51.36
N ARG A 482 -21.52 -20.51 50.83
CA ARG A 482 -20.32 -20.56 51.64
C ARG A 482 -20.02 -19.32 52.47
N ARG A 483 -20.66 -18.16 52.20
CA ARG A 483 -20.56 -16.94 53.02
C ARG A 483 -21.64 -16.78 54.09
N ALA A 484 -22.64 -17.67 54.13
CA ALA A 484 -23.68 -17.69 55.14
C ALA A 484 -23.35 -18.69 56.28
N ARG A 485 -22.20 -19.38 56.24
CA ARG A 485 -21.76 -20.34 57.25
C ARG A 485 -20.34 -20.06 57.81
N ALA A 486 -19.85 -18.82 57.64
CA ALA A 486 -18.64 -18.35 58.28
C ALA A 486 -18.99 -17.12 59.16
#